data_51804bef5a0bd411569cd7154c48e8b0
#
_entry.id   51804bef5a0bd411569cd7154c48e8b0
#
_cell.length_a   1.000
_cell.length_b   1.000
_cell.length_c   1.000
_cell.angle_alpha   90.00
_cell.angle_beta   90.00
_cell.angle_gamma   90.00
#
_symmetry.space_group_name_H-M   'P 1'
#
loop_
_entity.id
_entity.type
_entity.pdbx_description
1 polymer ?
#
loop_
_entity_poly.entity_id
_entity_poly.type
_entity_poly.pdbx_seq_one_letter_code
_entity_poly.pdbx_strand_id
1 'polypeptide(L)'
;WLGLDADESIMDGGDYGPYRQTERLDIYKKYADQLLAEGKAYYCFCSEEEIEAERAAAMEKGEMPMYSGKCRSLTPEQQQELLAQGKKPVIRLHVPHGEKLVVDDAVRGVVTFESDGVGDFVIVKSDGIPTYNFAVVVDDYLMKISHVIRAEEHLSNTPRQIAVYHALGWEVPKFAHISLILGEDRKKMSKRHGATSVTQYEKLGYLPEAVFNFLALLGWSPGGEDEIMTKEEIIEKFSLDAVSKSPAVFDMEKLKWLNGHYIRQSSIERLVGLAIPYLQSEGYLQEEVTEADKQWVTLIMQALQEKIHTINDIGEFMPLFVGEDITIEDDEAREVLADPDVPTVIN
;
A
#
# COMPACT_ATOMS: atom_id res chain seq x y z
N TRP A 1 9.45 -6.82 9.69
CA TRP A 1 10.28 -5.70 10.13
C TRP A 1 9.49 -4.65 10.89
N LEU A 2 8.32 -4.19 10.41
CA LEU A 2 7.43 -3.27 11.13
C LEU A 2 6.62 -3.95 12.24
N GLY A 3 6.67 -5.28 12.37
CA GLY A 3 5.84 -6.03 13.30
C GLY A 3 4.35 -5.95 12.95
N LEU A 4 4.01 -5.88 11.67
CA LEU A 4 2.65 -5.97 11.14
C LEU A 4 2.43 -7.39 10.63
N ASP A 5 1.88 -8.23 11.50
CA ASP A 5 1.63 -9.63 11.21
C ASP A 5 0.15 -9.81 10.82
N ALA A 6 -0.12 -10.66 9.84
CA ALA A 6 -1.47 -11.04 9.46
C ALA A 6 -1.92 -12.27 10.24
N ASP A 7 -3.20 -12.32 10.64
CA ASP A 7 -3.78 -13.50 11.27
C ASP A 7 -3.92 -14.66 10.27
N GLU A 8 -4.22 -14.32 9.00
CA GLU A 8 -4.24 -15.25 7.87
C GLU A 8 -3.59 -14.62 6.65
N SER A 9 -2.77 -15.38 5.94
CA SER A 9 -2.11 -14.90 4.73
C SER A 9 -1.71 -16.04 3.79
N ILE A 10 -1.17 -15.69 2.62
CA ILE A 10 -0.54 -16.64 1.70
C ILE A 10 0.63 -17.38 2.36
N MET A 11 1.33 -16.72 3.29
CA MET A 11 2.53 -17.28 3.95
C MET A 11 2.16 -18.14 5.14
N ASP A 12 1.19 -17.70 5.94
CA ASP A 12 0.83 -18.32 7.21
C ASP A 12 -0.28 -19.36 7.06
N GLY A 13 -1.04 -19.28 5.97
CA GLY A 13 -2.26 -20.07 5.78
C GLY A 13 -3.41 -19.56 6.62
N GLY A 14 -4.38 -20.43 6.90
CA GLY A 14 -5.57 -20.14 7.71
C GLY A 14 -6.78 -20.97 7.29
N ASP A 15 -7.93 -20.69 7.90
CA ASP A 15 -9.16 -21.48 7.74
C ASP A 15 -9.92 -21.19 6.44
N TYR A 16 -9.63 -20.04 5.78
CA TYR A 16 -10.36 -19.56 4.60
C TYR A 16 -9.58 -19.73 3.28
N GLY A 17 -8.50 -20.49 3.31
CA GLY A 17 -7.68 -20.79 2.13
C GLY A 17 -8.44 -21.57 1.03
N PRO A 18 -7.79 -21.76 -0.15
CA PRO A 18 -6.51 -21.21 -0.55
C PRO A 18 -6.57 -19.68 -0.78
N TYR A 19 -5.42 -18.98 -0.65
CA TYR A 19 -5.37 -17.50 -0.73
C TYR A 19 -4.87 -16.97 -2.06
N ARG A 20 -4.33 -17.85 -2.93
CA ARG A 20 -3.88 -17.46 -4.27
C ARG A 20 -5.03 -17.53 -5.26
N GLN A 21 -5.26 -16.46 -6.02
CA GLN A 21 -6.32 -16.40 -7.03
C GLN A 21 -6.27 -17.57 -8.02
N THR A 22 -5.06 -17.99 -8.43
CA THR A 22 -4.88 -19.11 -9.38
C THR A 22 -5.30 -20.47 -8.82
N GLU A 23 -5.38 -20.60 -7.51
CA GLU A 23 -5.82 -21.82 -6.80
C GLU A 23 -7.34 -21.83 -6.54
N ARG A 24 -8.03 -20.73 -6.89
CA ARG A 24 -9.46 -20.51 -6.61
C ARG A 24 -10.32 -20.47 -7.86
N LEU A 25 -9.80 -20.82 -9.02
CA LEU A 25 -10.51 -20.70 -10.30
C LEU A 25 -11.85 -21.45 -10.33
N ASP A 26 -11.90 -22.64 -9.73
CA ASP A 26 -13.13 -23.44 -9.64
C ASP A 26 -14.19 -22.76 -8.74
N ILE A 27 -13.74 -22.02 -7.71
CA ILE A 27 -14.63 -21.27 -6.84
C ILE A 27 -15.28 -20.13 -7.62
N TYR A 28 -14.49 -19.35 -8.36
CA TYR A 28 -15.02 -18.27 -9.19
C TYR A 28 -15.96 -18.79 -10.27
N LYS A 29 -15.57 -19.89 -10.92
CA LYS A 29 -16.41 -20.54 -11.92
C LYS A 29 -17.78 -20.91 -11.36
N LYS A 30 -17.83 -21.52 -10.17
CA LYS A 30 -19.08 -21.89 -9.49
C LYS A 30 -20.04 -20.71 -9.37
N TYR A 31 -19.55 -19.54 -8.92
CA TYR A 31 -20.41 -18.37 -8.73
C TYR A 31 -20.75 -17.66 -10.04
N ALA A 32 -19.88 -17.70 -11.04
CA ALA A 32 -20.20 -17.24 -12.38
C ALA A 32 -21.29 -18.09 -13.04
N ASP A 33 -21.21 -19.42 -12.91
CA ASP A 33 -22.23 -20.35 -13.39
C ASP A 33 -23.58 -20.13 -12.66
N GLN A 34 -23.55 -19.84 -11.35
CA GLN A 34 -24.75 -19.48 -10.60
C GLN A 34 -25.41 -18.22 -11.17
N LEU A 35 -24.65 -17.15 -11.40
CA LEU A 35 -25.18 -15.92 -11.97
C LEU A 35 -25.75 -16.12 -13.39
N LEU A 36 -25.13 -16.97 -14.21
CA LEU A 36 -25.66 -17.37 -15.51
C LEU A 36 -26.97 -18.11 -15.39
N ALA A 37 -27.05 -19.08 -14.48
CA ALA A 37 -28.27 -19.88 -14.26
C ALA A 37 -29.45 -19.04 -13.73
N GLU A 38 -29.15 -18.01 -12.92
CA GLU A 38 -30.13 -17.06 -12.39
C GLU A 38 -30.48 -15.92 -13.37
N GLY A 39 -29.88 -15.88 -14.57
CA GLY A 39 -30.10 -14.82 -15.54
C GLY A 39 -29.53 -13.45 -15.15
N LYS A 40 -28.69 -13.42 -14.11
CA LYS A 40 -28.01 -12.20 -13.62
C LYS A 40 -26.68 -11.95 -14.33
N ALA A 41 -26.22 -12.90 -15.12
CA ALA A 41 -25.09 -12.78 -16.03
C ALA A 41 -25.42 -13.44 -17.36
N TYR A 42 -24.67 -13.15 -18.40
CA TYR A 42 -24.89 -13.70 -19.74
C TYR A 42 -23.57 -13.79 -20.53
N TYR A 43 -23.56 -14.66 -21.54
CA TYR A 43 -22.44 -14.78 -22.46
C TYR A 43 -22.43 -13.62 -23.48
N CYS A 44 -21.27 -12.99 -23.64
CA CYS A 44 -21.05 -11.94 -24.62
C CYS A 44 -20.00 -12.40 -25.62
N PHE A 45 -20.35 -12.37 -26.91
CA PHE A 45 -19.53 -12.83 -28.05
C PHE A 45 -18.99 -11.69 -28.91
N CYS A 46 -19.14 -10.42 -28.47
CA CYS A 46 -18.61 -9.28 -29.17
C CYS A 46 -17.08 -9.32 -29.19
N SER A 47 -16.50 -8.98 -30.34
CA SER A 47 -15.05 -8.81 -30.48
C SER A 47 -14.58 -7.49 -29.84
N GLU A 48 -13.27 -7.35 -29.63
CA GLU A 48 -12.68 -6.09 -29.13
C GLU A 48 -12.95 -4.94 -30.08
N GLU A 49 -12.90 -5.20 -31.40
CA GLU A 49 -13.17 -4.20 -32.44
C GLU A 49 -14.62 -3.72 -32.40
N GLU A 50 -15.59 -4.64 -32.18
CA GLU A 50 -17.01 -4.27 -32.05
C GLU A 50 -17.23 -3.39 -30.81
N ILE A 51 -16.62 -3.74 -29.68
CA ILE A 51 -16.72 -2.95 -28.42
C ILE A 51 -16.08 -1.58 -28.61
N GLU A 52 -14.90 -1.49 -29.23
CA GLU A 52 -14.20 -0.22 -29.45
C GLU A 52 -14.97 0.68 -30.43
N ALA A 53 -15.59 0.11 -31.47
CA ALA A 53 -16.46 0.85 -32.39
C ALA A 53 -17.70 1.43 -31.68
N GLU A 54 -18.34 0.64 -30.79
CA GLU A 54 -19.45 1.14 -29.95
C GLU A 54 -19.01 2.29 -29.05
N ARG A 55 -17.82 2.18 -28.40
CA ARG A 55 -17.25 3.24 -27.56
C ARG A 55 -16.99 4.52 -28.35
N ALA A 56 -16.33 4.41 -29.50
CA ALA A 56 -16.03 5.56 -30.36
C ALA A 56 -17.32 6.27 -30.79
N ALA A 57 -18.34 5.51 -31.22
CA ALA A 57 -19.63 6.07 -31.62
C ALA A 57 -20.38 6.78 -30.47
N ALA A 58 -20.29 6.27 -29.26
CA ALA A 58 -20.84 6.92 -28.06
C ALA A 58 -20.10 8.22 -27.76
N MET A 59 -18.77 8.20 -27.79
CA MET A 59 -17.94 9.39 -27.55
C MET A 59 -18.18 10.51 -28.58
N GLU A 60 -18.35 10.16 -29.87
CA GLU A 60 -18.69 11.12 -30.92
C GLU A 60 -20.03 11.82 -30.65
N LYS A 61 -20.97 11.15 -30.00
CA LYS A 61 -22.27 11.71 -29.60
C LYS A 61 -22.23 12.44 -28.27
N GLY A 62 -21.08 12.46 -27.58
CA GLY A 62 -20.95 13.04 -26.22
C GLY A 62 -21.62 12.18 -25.14
N GLU A 63 -21.91 10.92 -25.43
CA GLU A 63 -22.48 9.95 -24.50
C GLU A 63 -21.37 9.21 -23.74
N MET A 64 -21.71 8.71 -22.54
CA MET A 64 -20.78 7.89 -21.79
C MET A 64 -20.56 6.55 -22.51
N PRO A 65 -19.30 6.13 -22.78
CA PRO A 65 -19.01 4.92 -23.52
C PRO A 65 -19.29 3.66 -22.70
N MET A 66 -20.50 3.10 -22.85
CA MET A 66 -20.92 1.89 -22.19
C MET A 66 -21.24 0.78 -23.17
N TYR A 67 -21.19 -0.46 -22.71
CA TYR A 67 -21.57 -1.60 -23.52
C TYR A 67 -23.10 -1.58 -23.76
N SER A 68 -23.52 -1.75 -25.01
CA SER A 68 -24.92 -1.64 -25.43
C SER A 68 -25.86 -2.73 -24.92
N GLY A 69 -25.31 -3.82 -24.37
CA GLY A 69 -26.10 -5.00 -23.98
C GLY A 69 -26.50 -5.91 -25.15
N LYS A 70 -25.91 -5.75 -26.32
CA LYS A 70 -26.22 -6.48 -27.56
C LYS A 70 -26.41 -7.99 -27.38
N CYS A 71 -25.55 -8.64 -26.58
CA CYS A 71 -25.62 -10.09 -26.37
C CYS A 71 -26.59 -10.53 -25.26
N ARG A 72 -27.21 -9.60 -24.54
CA ARG A 72 -28.12 -9.90 -23.41
C ARG A 72 -29.36 -10.67 -23.87
N SER A 73 -29.83 -10.43 -25.07
CA SER A 73 -31.05 -11.03 -25.66
C SER A 73 -30.79 -12.26 -26.54
N LEU A 74 -29.56 -12.77 -26.60
CA LEU A 74 -29.24 -13.97 -27.38
C LEU A 74 -29.96 -15.19 -26.82
N THR A 75 -30.68 -15.92 -27.69
CA THR A 75 -31.31 -17.19 -27.32
C THR A 75 -30.24 -18.29 -27.11
N PRO A 76 -30.58 -19.38 -26.38
CA PRO A 76 -29.67 -20.52 -26.22
C PRO A 76 -29.19 -21.09 -27.57
N GLU A 77 -30.07 -21.13 -28.58
CA GLU A 77 -29.75 -21.63 -29.92
C GLU A 77 -28.71 -20.71 -30.59
N GLN A 78 -28.89 -19.39 -30.52
CA GLN A 78 -27.94 -18.42 -31.07
C GLN A 78 -26.59 -18.50 -30.36
N GLN A 79 -26.58 -18.72 -29.05
CA GLN A 79 -25.33 -18.91 -28.28
C GLN A 79 -24.61 -20.18 -28.73
N GLN A 80 -25.34 -21.29 -28.93
CA GLN A 80 -24.77 -22.55 -29.41
C GLN A 80 -24.19 -22.42 -30.83
N GLU A 81 -24.85 -21.69 -31.72
CA GLU A 81 -24.36 -21.42 -33.03
C GLU A 81 -23.04 -20.65 -33.03
N LEU A 82 -22.95 -19.62 -32.17
CA LEU A 82 -21.73 -18.83 -32.00
C LEU A 82 -20.57 -19.66 -31.42
N LEU A 83 -20.86 -20.54 -30.46
CA LEU A 83 -19.90 -21.49 -29.93
C LEU A 83 -19.42 -22.49 -30.97
N ALA A 84 -20.32 -23.00 -31.82
CA ALA A 84 -20.00 -23.92 -32.91
C ALA A 84 -19.11 -23.26 -33.98
N GLN A 85 -19.21 -21.92 -34.14
CA GLN A 85 -18.33 -21.12 -34.99
C GLN A 85 -16.95 -20.89 -34.34
N GLY A 86 -16.67 -21.44 -33.16
CA GLY A 86 -15.40 -21.30 -32.44
C GLY A 86 -15.24 -20.01 -31.66
N LYS A 87 -16.29 -19.20 -31.52
CA LYS A 87 -16.23 -17.98 -30.71
C LYS A 87 -16.15 -18.33 -29.22
N LYS A 88 -15.22 -17.70 -28.52
CA LYS A 88 -15.06 -17.84 -27.07
C LYS A 88 -15.72 -16.65 -26.39
N PRO A 89 -16.83 -16.84 -25.64
CA PRO A 89 -17.50 -15.73 -24.97
C PRO A 89 -16.76 -15.28 -23.73
N VAL A 90 -16.99 -14.03 -23.34
CA VAL A 90 -16.80 -13.55 -21.98
C VAL A 90 -18.12 -13.66 -21.22
N ILE A 91 -18.08 -13.68 -19.88
CA ILE A 91 -19.28 -13.58 -19.06
C ILE A 91 -19.40 -12.14 -18.56
N ARG A 92 -20.56 -11.52 -18.81
CA ARG A 92 -20.87 -10.18 -18.33
C ARG A 92 -21.94 -10.25 -17.23
N LEU A 93 -21.76 -9.43 -16.21
CA LEU A 93 -22.80 -9.17 -15.22
C LEU A 93 -23.86 -8.27 -15.86
N HIS A 94 -25.11 -8.61 -15.66
CA HIS A 94 -26.24 -7.74 -15.95
C HIS A 94 -26.46 -6.80 -14.77
N VAL A 95 -26.25 -5.51 -14.99
CA VAL A 95 -26.48 -4.47 -13.98
C VAL A 95 -27.86 -3.86 -14.21
N PRO A 96 -28.81 -3.97 -13.23
CA PRO A 96 -30.13 -3.39 -13.36
C PRO A 96 -30.06 -1.86 -13.56
N HIS A 97 -30.91 -1.32 -14.44
CA HIS A 97 -31.00 0.11 -14.71
C HIS A 97 -31.79 0.87 -13.64
N GLY A 98 -31.45 2.13 -13.42
CA GLY A 98 -32.20 3.05 -12.56
C GLY A 98 -32.05 2.77 -11.06
N GLU A 99 -31.08 1.97 -10.66
CA GLU A 99 -30.79 1.65 -9.26
C GLU A 99 -29.68 2.55 -8.70
N LYS A 100 -29.71 2.78 -7.39
CA LYS A 100 -28.67 3.46 -6.66
C LYS A 100 -27.74 2.46 -5.98
N LEU A 101 -26.47 2.53 -6.31
CA LEU A 101 -25.41 1.76 -5.65
C LEU A 101 -24.80 2.65 -4.57
N VAL A 102 -25.16 2.38 -3.32
CA VAL A 102 -24.76 3.20 -2.17
C VAL A 102 -23.54 2.56 -1.51
N VAL A 103 -22.48 3.34 -1.35
CA VAL A 103 -21.28 3.01 -0.59
C VAL A 103 -21.35 3.76 0.73
N ASP A 104 -21.51 3.06 1.84
CA ASP A 104 -21.33 3.63 3.18
C ASP A 104 -19.85 3.49 3.56
N ASP A 105 -19.09 4.54 3.26
CA ASP A 105 -17.64 4.55 3.43
C ASP A 105 -17.25 5.20 4.76
N ALA A 106 -16.50 4.47 5.58
CA ALA A 106 -16.12 4.92 6.91
C ALA A 106 -15.27 6.20 6.90
N VAL A 107 -14.50 6.44 5.82
CA VAL A 107 -13.67 7.66 5.68
C VAL A 107 -14.37 8.72 4.86
N ARG A 108 -14.93 8.36 3.69
CA ARG A 108 -15.53 9.32 2.74
C ARG A 108 -16.95 9.71 3.06
N GLY A 109 -17.62 8.93 3.92
CA GLY A 109 -19.06 9.02 4.15
C GLY A 109 -19.86 8.36 3.04
N VAL A 110 -21.14 8.66 2.98
CA VAL A 110 -22.05 8.03 1.99
C VAL A 110 -21.77 8.57 0.59
N VAL A 111 -21.37 7.68 -0.31
CA VAL A 111 -21.17 7.97 -1.74
C VAL A 111 -22.19 7.16 -2.54
N THR A 112 -22.94 7.83 -3.41
CA THR A 112 -23.97 7.19 -4.24
C THR A 112 -23.58 7.23 -5.71
N PHE A 113 -23.69 6.08 -6.37
CA PHE A 113 -23.50 5.95 -7.80
C PHE A 113 -24.81 5.50 -8.44
N GLU A 114 -25.10 6.01 -9.64
CA GLU A 114 -26.22 5.50 -10.44
C GLU A 114 -25.76 4.28 -11.22
N SER A 115 -26.53 3.19 -11.17
CA SER A 115 -26.21 1.93 -11.85
C SER A 115 -26.08 2.11 -13.37
N ASP A 116 -26.81 3.08 -13.94
CA ASP A 116 -26.70 3.45 -15.35
C ASP A 116 -25.30 3.93 -15.73
N GLY A 117 -24.53 4.50 -14.79
CA GLY A 117 -23.14 4.90 -15.00
C GLY A 117 -22.14 3.74 -14.88
N VAL A 118 -22.56 2.59 -14.36
CA VAL A 118 -21.73 1.38 -14.24
C VAL A 118 -21.86 0.48 -15.47
N GLY A 119 -23.09 0.24 -15.90
CA GLY A 119 -23.42 -0.63 -17.04
C GLY A 119 -22.99 -2.08 -16.87
N ASP A 120 -23.28 -2.91 -17.87
CA ASP A 120 -22.87 -4.32 -17.87
C ASP A 120 -21.35 -4.46 -18.09
N PHE A 121 -20.68 -5.19 -17.24
CA PHE A 121 -19.23 -5.35 -17.30
C PHE A 121 -18.79 -6.84 -17.25
N VAL A 122 -17.60 -7.11 -17.79
CA VAL A 122 -17.04 -8.47 -17.81
C VAL A 122 -16.66 -8.90 -16.40
N ILE A 123 -17.14 -10.07 -15.99
CA ILE A 123 -16.79 -10.74 -14.73
C ILE A 123 -15.84 -11.92 -14.95
N VAL A 124 -15.92 -12.61 -16.12
CA VAL A 124 -15.00 -13.68 -16.48
C VAL A 124 -14.58 -13.47 -17.93
N LYS A 125 -13.29 -13.53 -18.19
CA LYS A 125 -12.70 -13.41 -19.51
C LYS A 125 -12.91 -14.67 -20.36
N SER A 126 -12.60 -14.59 -21.66
CA SER A 126 -12.73 -15.70 -22.61
C SER A 126 -11.77 -16.88 -22.35
N ASP A 127 -10.74 -16.68 -21.54
CA ASP A 127 -9.81 -17.71 -21.06
C ASP A 127 -10.27 -18.39 -19.75
N GLY A 128 -11.41 -17.96 -19.20
CA GLY A 128 -11.97 -18.46 -17.93
C GLY A 128 -11.44 -17.78 -16.69
N ILE A 129 -10.52 -16.80 -16.84
CA ILE A 129 -9.94 -16.06 -15.70
C ILE A 129 -10.94 -14.97 -15.26
N PRO A 130 -11.28 -14.88 -13.96
CA PRO A 130 -12.14 -13.82 -13.46
C PRO A 130 -11.47 -12.45 -13.56
N THR A 131 -12.29 -11.41 -13.71
CA THR A 131 -11.80 -10.03 -13.58
C THR A 131 -11.62 -9.66 -12.10
N TYR A 132 -10.81 -8.65 -11.83
CA TYR A 132 -10.53 -8.17 -10.47
C TYR A 132 -11.81 -7.91 -9.66
N ASN A 133 -12.76 -7.15 -10.22
CA ASN A 133 -13.97 -6.75 -9.50
C ASN A 133 -14.90 -7.93 -9.14
N PHE A 134 -14.83 -9.03 -9.87
CA PHE A 134 -15.55 -10.24 -9.54
C PHE A 134 -14.81 -11.12 -8.53
N ALA A 135 -13.53 -11.37 -8.80
CA ALA A 135 -12.71 -12.23 -7.95
C ALA A 135 -12.63 -11.71 -6.51
N VAL A 136 -12.35 -10.40 -6.32
CA VAL A 136 -12.22 -9.81 -5.00
C VAL A 136 -13.52 -9.91 -4.18
N VAL A 137 -14.68 -9.75 -4.82
CA VAL A 137 -15.97 -9.90 -4.12
C VAL A 137 -16.20 -11.33 -3.64
N VAL A 138 -15.88 -12.32 -4.49
CA VAL A 138 -15.99 -13.73 -4.10
C VAL A 138 -15.04 -14.05 -2.97
N ASP A 139 -13.83 -13.54 -3.03
CA ASP A 139 -12.80 -13.76 -2.01
C ASP A 139 -13.19 -13.10 -0.70
N ASP A 140 -13.51 -11.80 -0.71
CA ASP A 140 -13.91 -11.05 0.47
C ASP A 140 -15.09 -11.69 1.20
N TYR A 141 -16.11 -12.13 0.45
CA TYR A 141 -17.27 -12.78 1.05
C TYR A 141 -16.94 -14.14 1.67
N LEU A 142 -16.20 -14.99 0.95
CA LEU A 142 -15.86 -16.33 1.42
C LEU A 142 -14.82 -16.33 2.53
N MET A 143 -13.91 -15.36 2.51
CA MET A 143 -12.91 -15.13 3.55
C MET A 143 -13.45 -14.32 4.74
N LYS A 144 -14.76 -13.99 4.73
CA LYS A 144 -15.45 -13.29 5.84
C LYS A 144 -14.86 -11.92 6.15
N ILE A 145 -14.42 -11.20 5.13
CA ILE A 145 -13.90 -9.82 5.27
C ILE A 145 -15.05 -8.92 5.72
N SER A 146 -14.89 -8.30 6.88
CA SER A 146 -15.86 -7.35 7.45
C SER A 146 -15.64 -5.91 6.96
N HIS A 147 -14.39 -5.53 6.73
CA HIS A 147 -13.97 -4.19 6.33
C HIS A 147 -12.98 -4.26 5.19
N VAL A 148 -13.22 -3.51 4.11
CA VAL A 148 -12.31 -3.33 2.98
C VAL A 148 -11.65 -1.96 3.10
N ILE A 149 -10.41 -1.93 3.60
CA ILE A 149 -9.64 -0.70 3.80
C ILE A 149 -8.58 -0.62 2.70
N ARG A 150 -8.65 0.43 1.85
CA ARG A 150 -7.79 0.54 0.67
C ARG A 150 -7.65 1.98 0.18
N ALA A 151 -6.75 2.22 -0.77
CA ALA A 151 -6.56 3.55 -1.34
C ALA A 151 -7.80 4.03 -2.12
N GLU A 152 -8.07 5.34 -2.09
CA GLU A 152 -9.21 6.00 -2.74
C GLU A 152 -9.26 5.81 -4.26
N GLU A 153 -8.16 5.46 -4.90
CA GLU A 153 -8.14 5.15 -6.34
C GLU A 153 -9.04 3.96 -6.71
N HIS A 154 -9.36 3.12 -5.71
CA HIS A 154 -10.29 2.01 -5.87
C HIS A 154 -11.76 2.39 -5.67
N LEU A 155 -12.06 3.62 -5.29
CA LEU A 155 -13.44 4.07 -5.08
C LEU A 155 -14.29 3.90 -6.36
N SER A 156 -13.71 4.13 -7.54
CA SER A 156 -14.38 3.90 -8.83
C SER A 156 -14.67 2.43 -9.17
N ASN A 157 -14.00 1.48 -8.50
CA ASN A 157 -14.26 0.05 -8.63
C ASN A 157 -15.43 -0.40 -7.75
N THR A 158 -15.64 0.28 -6.63
CA THR A 158 -16.59 -0.10 -5.59
C THR A 158 -18.02 -0.29 -6.09
N PRO A 159 -18.59 0.58 -6.97
CA PRO A 159 -19.95 0.34 -7.47
C PRO A 159 -20.07 -0.95 -8.29
N ARG A 160 -19.04 -1.36 -9.05
CA ARG A 160 -19.03 -2.66 -9.74
C ARG A 160 -19.03 -3.82 -8.74
N GLN A 161 -18.27 -3.71 -7.68
CA GLN A 161 -18.19 -4.73 -6.64
C GLN A 161 -19.51 -4.85 -5.89
N ILE A 162 -20.17 -3.74 -5.54
CA ILE A 162 -21.49 -3.73 -4.94
C ILE A 162 -22.54 -4.38 -5.87
N ALA A 163 -22.47 -4.10 -7.17
CA ALA A 163 -23.36 -4.76 -8.13
C ALA A 163 -23.17 -6.29 -8.12
N VAL A 164 -21.95 -6.81 -7.95
CA VAL A 164 -21.69 -8.26 -7.80
C VAL A 164 -22.26 -8.78 -6.48
N TYR A 165 -22.05 -8.08 -5.34
CA TYR A 165 -22.66 -8.46 -4.04
C TYR A 165 -24.16 -8.56 -4.14
N HIS A 166 -24.82 -7.55 -4.71
CA HIS A 166 -26.28 -7.54 -4.90
C HIS A 166 -26.75 -8.68 -5.82
N ALA A 167 -26.03 -8.92 -6.92
CA ALA A 167 -26.36 -10.01 -7.85
C ALA A 167 -26.28 -11.39 -7.18
N LEU A 168 -25.31 -11.60 -6.30
CA LEU A 168 -25.16 -12.85 -5.54
C LEU A 168 -26.07 -12.92 -4.29
N GLY A 169 -26.74 -11.81 -3.93
CA GLY A 169 -27.56 -11.73 -2.73
C GLY A 169 -26.75 -11.74 -1.44
N TRP A 170 -25.52 -11.24 -1.51
CA TRP A 170 -24.58 -11.20 -0.39
C TRP A 170 -24.59 -9.86 0.33
N GLU A 171 -24.26 -9.90 1.62
CA GLU A 171 -24.06 -8.70 2.41
C GLU A 171 -22.78 -7.97 1.97
N VAL A 172 -22.90 -6.66 1.81
CA VAL A 172 -21.77 -5.80 1.41
C VAL A 172 -20.92 -5.48 2.65
N PRO A 173 -19.59 -5.67 2.61
CA PRO A 173 -18.71 -5.29 3.71
C PRO A 173 -18.67 -3.77 3.87
N LYS A 174 -18.16 -3.30 5.00
CA LYS A 174 -17.85 -1.88 5.18
C LYS A 174 -16.64 -1.50 4.34
N PHE A 175 -16.71 -0.35 3.69
CA PHE A 175 -15.59 0.20 2.94
C PHE A 175 -14.95 1.36 3.69
N ALA A 176 -13.64 1.53 3.51
CA ALA A 176 -12.87 2.68 3.97
C ALA A 176 -11.83 3.03 2.89
N HIS A 177 -12.07 4.10 2.15
CA HIS A 177 -11.17 4.56 1.09
C HIS A 177 -10.26 5.67 1.63
N ILE A 178 -9.01 5.30 1.87
CA ILE A 178 -7.97 6.17 2.45
C ILE A 178 -7.40 7.07 1.36
N SER A 179 -7.15 8.34 1.70
CA SER A 179 -6.59 9.34 0.80
C SER A 179 -5.21 8.94 0.28
N LEU A 180 -4.86 9.45 -0.90
CA LEU A 180 -3.54 9.24 -1.49
C LEU A 180 -2.44 9.88 -0.63
N ILE A 181 -1.28 9.24 -0.64
CA ILE A 181 -0.03 9.83 -0.15
C ILE A 181 0.64 10.53 -1.32
N LEU A 182 0.98 11.80 -1.13
CA LEU A 182 1.62 12.66 -2.10
C LEU A 182 3.10 12.84 -1.75
N GLY A 183 3.93 13.03 -2.77
CA GLY A 183 5.27 13.55 -2.58
C GLY A 183 5.27 15.05 -2.27
N GLU A 184 6.42 15.64 -2.01
CA GLU A 184 6.59 17.08 -1.74
C GLU A 184 6.10 17.94 -2.91
N ASP A 185 6.18 17.43 -4.14
CA ASP A 185 5.63 18.06 -5.35
C ASP A 185 4.10 18.01 -5.44
N ARG A 186 3.43 17.50 -4.41
CA ARG A 186 1.98 17.28 -4.31
C ARG A 186 1.40 16.37 -5.39
N LYS A 187 2.22 15.55 -6.04
CA LYS A 187 1.78 14.49 -6.95
C LYS A 187 1.79 13.16 -6.22
N LYS A 188 1.03 12.18 -6.74
CA LYS A 188 1.00 10.83 -6.18
C LYS A 188 2.43 10.30 -5.97
N MET A 189 2.72 9.82 -4.77
CA MET A 189 4.02 9.26 -4.43
C MET A 189 4.41 8.13 -5.39
N SER A 190 5.65 8.13 -5.83
CA SER A 190 6.19 7.18 -6.79
C SER A 190 7.69 6.98 -6.58
N LYS A 191 8.29 6.01 -7.23
CA LYS A 191 9.73 5.69 -7.13
C LYS A 191 10.69 6.88 -7.34
N ARG A 192 10.26 7.92 -8.06
CA ARG A 192 11.06 9.15 -8.25
C ARG A 192 11.17 10.03 -7.00
N HIS A 193 10.32 9.80 -6.00
CA HIS A 193 10.32 10.54 -4.74
C HIS A 193 11.17 9.87 -3.64
N GLY A 194 11.99 8.88 -4.00
CA GLY A 194 12.86 8.15 -3.08
C GLY A 194 12.36 6.77 -2.72
N ALA A 195 12.61 6.35 -1.48
CA ALA A 195 12.20 5.05 -0.97
C ALA A 195 10.67 4.91 -0.99
N THR A 196 10.18 3.82 -1.60
CA THR A 196 8.74 3.51 -1.72
C THR A 196 8.37 2.14 -1.17
N SER A 197 9.32 1.42 -0.62
CA SER A 197 9.10 0.15 0.06
C SER A 197 9.71 0.15 1.46
N VAL A 198 9.07 -0.57 2.38
CA VAL A 198 9.52 -0.70 3.77
C VAL A 198 10.96 -1.19 3.88
N THR A 199 11.35 -2.16 3.04
CA THR A 199 12.71 -2.71 3.00
C THR A 199 13.78 -1.69 2.56
N GLN A 200 13.39 -0.63 1.85
CA GLN A 200 14.33 0.44 1.50
C GLN A 200 14.63 1.33 2.72
N TYR A 201 13.63 1.62 3.57
CA TYR A 201 13.86 2.38 4.81
C TYR A 201 14.75 1.62 5.79
N GLU A 202 14.57 0.29 5.92
CA GLU A 202 15.47 -0.56 6.70
C GLU A 202 16.93 -0.41 6.22
N LYS A 203 17.16 -0.52 4.90
CA LYS A 203 18.50 -0.35 4.31
C LYS A 203 19.09 1.05 4.47
N LEU A 204 18.25 2.07 4.58
CA LEU A 204 18.66 3.45 4.85
C LEU A 204 18.95 3.72 6.33
N GLY A 205 18.82 2.71 7.19
CA GLY A 205 19.14 2.80 8.61
C GLY A 205 18.05 3.44 9.47
N TYR A 206 16.78 3.44 9.00
CA TYR A 206 15.65 3.83 9.82
C TYR A 206 15.27 2.72 10.80
N LEU A 207 14.70 3.10 11.93
CA LEU A 207 14.16 2.17 12.92
C LEU A 207 12.71 1.81 12.59
N PRO A 208 12.29 0.54 12.78
CA PRO A 208 10.93 0.11 12.44
C PRO A 208 9.84 0.87 13.18
N GLU A 209 10.03 1.18 14.46
CA GLU A 209 9.08 1.94 15.26
C GLU A 209 8.92 3.39 14.77
N ALA A 210 9.99 4.02 14.31
CA ALA A 210 9.93 5.37 13.73
C ALA A 210 9.14 5.38 12.42
N VAL A 211 9.41 4.42 11.54
CA VAL A 211 8.67 4.27 10.28
C VAL A 211 7.21 3.90 10.55
N PHE A 212 6.93 3.03 11.51
CA PHE A 212 5.57 2.67 11.90
C PHE A 212 4.79 3.90 12.40
N ASN A 213 5.36 4.65 13.34
CA ASN A 213 4.74 5.86 13.88
C ASN A 213 4.50 6.91 12.77
N PHE A 214 5.50 7.15 11.93
CA PHE A 214 5.38 8.09 10.82
C PHE A 214 4.27 7.69 9.84
N LEU A 215 4.21 6.42 9.44
CA LEU A 215 3.19 5.91 8.53
C LEU A 215 1.78 6.00 9.13
N ALA A 216 1.64 5.79 10.44
CA ALA A 216 0.37 5.97 11.12
C ALA A 216 -0.13 7.42 11.04
N LEU A 217 0.77 8.40 11.15
CA LEU A 217 0.44 9.84 11.05
C LEU A 217 0.15 10.31 9.62
N LEU A 218 0.41 9.48 8.61
CA LEU A 218 0.07 9.78 7.21
C LEU A 218 -1.43 9.57 6.97
N GLY A 219 -2.21 10.59 7.30
CA GLY A 219 -3.66 10.59 7.08
C GLY A 219 -4.49 10.17 8.28
N TRP A 220 -3.88 9.99 9.45
CA TRP A 220 -4.58 9.79 10.72
C TRP A 220 -3.98 10.72 11.78
N SER A 221 -4.82 11.12 12.74
CA SER A 221 -4.40 11.93 13.89
C SER A 221 -5.01 11.36 15.18
N PRO A 222 -4.21 11.18 16.24
CA PRO A 222 -4.71 10.71 17.53
C PRO A 222 -5.57 11.73 18.28
N GLY A 223 -5.60 12.99 17.76
CA GLY A 223 -6.09 14.15 18.51
C GLY A 223 -5.06 14.62 19.56
N GLY A 224 -4.76 15.91 19.57
CA GLY A 224 -3.71 16.49 20.42
C GLY A 224 -2.41 16.81 19.66
N GLU A 225 -1.34 17.10 20.40
CA GLU A 225 -0.05 17.54 19.86
C GLU A 225 1.01 16.43 19.86
N ASP A 226 0.70 15.27 20.42
CA ASP A 226 1.65 14.16 20.55
C ASP A 226 1.85 13.45 19.21
N GLU A 227 3.02 13.62 18.63
CA GLU A 227 3.39 12.96 17.36
C GLU A 227 4.27 11.72 17.56
N ILE A 228 4.87 11.57 18.74
CA ILE A 228 5.75 10.44 19.08
C ILE A 228 4.97 9.49 19.95
N MET A 229 4.71 8.30 19.43
CA MET A 229 3.88 7.29 20.09
C MET A 229 4.45 5.90 19.89
N THR A 230 4.39 5.10 20.93
CA THR A 230 4.67 3.67 20.81
C THR A 230 3.64 2.97 19.91
N LYS A 231 3.97 1.78 19.43
CA LYS A 231 3.04 0.97 18.63
C LYS A 231 1.75 0.66 19.40
N GLU A 232 1.88 0.37 20.69
CA GLU A 232 0.77 0.07 21.59
C GLU A 232 -0.15 1.28 21.77
N GLU A 233 0.39 2.47 21.94
CA GLU A 233 -0.38 3.72 22.05
C GLU A 233 -1.10 4.04 20.74
N ILE A 234 -0.46 3.78 19.58
CA ILE A 234 -1.10 3.95 18.27
C ILE A 234 -2.27 2.98 18.13
N ILE A 235 -2.08 1.71 18.47
CA ILE A 235 -3.14 0.68 18.40
C ILE A 235 -4.32 1.07 19.31
N GLU A 236 -4.06 1.54 20.53
CA GLU A 236 -5.10 1.94 21.48
C GLU A 236 -5.90 3.16 20.99
N LYS A 237 -5.22 4.14 20.37
CA LYS A 237 -5.83 5.41 19.94
C LYS A 237 -6.44 5.31 18.52
N PHE A 238 -6.07 4.32 17.73
CA PHE A 238 -6.47 4.25 16.32
C PHE A 238 -7.98 4.05 16.16
N SER A 239 -8.57 4.88 15.29
CA SER A 239 -9.95 4.75 14.86
C SER A 239 -10.07 5.14 13.38
N LEU A 240 -10.87 4.41 12.62
CA LEU A 240 -11.20 4.79 11.23
C LEU A 240 -11.92 6.12 11.13
N ASP A 241 -12.67 6.52 12.16
CA ASP A 241 -13.37 7.81 12.20
C ASP A 241 -12.42 9.01 12.26
N ALA A 242 -11.18 8.79 12.76
CA ALA A 242 -10.14 9.81 12.83
C ALA A 242 -9.24 9.86 11.58
N VAL A 243 -9.51 9.01 10.59
CA VAL A 243 -8.76 9.03 9.32
C VAL A 243 -9.18 10.22 8.47
N SER A 244 -8.17 10.97 7.99
CA SER A 244 -8.38 12.19 7.19
C SER A 244 -8.93 11.89 5.80
N LYS A 245 -9.86 12.73 5.35
CA LYS A 245 -10.36 12.75 3.96
C LYS A 245 -9.39 13.45 2.99
N SER A 246 -8.42 14.19 3.53
CA SER A 246 -7.45 14.96 2.73
C SER A 246 -6.19 14.14 2.49
N PRO A 247 -5.56 14.26 1.31
CA PRO A 247 -4.27 13.64 1.05
C PRO A 247 -3.20 14.11 2.03
N ALA A 248 -2.33 13.18 2.46
CA ALA A 248 -1.15 13.49 3.28
C ALA A 248 0.09 13.66 2.38
N VAL A 249 0.98 14.57 2.75
CA VAL A 249 2.29 14.72 2.10
C VAL A 249 3.31 13.89 2.85
N PHE A 250 4.10 13.10 2.13
CA PHE A 250 5.20 12.33 2.68
C PHE A 250 6.39 13.25 2.91
N ASP A 251 6.59 13.66 4.15
CA ASP A 251 7.63 14.58 4.59
C ASP A 251 8.85 13.78 5.11
N MET A 252 9.93 13.76 4.33
CA MET A 252 11.16 13.04 4.68
C MET A 252 11.89 13.68 5.87
N GLU A 253 11.84 14.99 6.02
CA GLU A 253 12.49 15.68 7.15
C GLU A 253 11.76 15.31 8.47
N LYS A 254 10.44 15.23 8.43
CA LYS A 254 9.66 14.75 9.56
C LYS A 254 9.98 13.29 9.92
N LEU A 255 10.15 12.42 8.92
CA LEU A 255 10.54 11.03 9.15
C LEU A 255 11.94 10.95 9.79
N LYS A 256 12.92 11.72 9.28
CA LYS A 256 14.25 11.79 9.87
C LYS A 256 14.22 12.30 11.31
N TRP A 257 13.47 13.35 11.58
CA TRP A 257 13.31 13.90 12.92
C TRP A 257 12.72 12.86 13.88
N LEU A 258 11.64 12.18 13.50
CA LEU A 258 11.07 11.08 14.28
C LEU A 258 12.09 9.98 14.53
N ASN A 259 12.80 9.54 13.50
CA ASN A 259 13.79 8.48 13.62
C ASN A 259 14.93 8.85 14.56
N GLY A 260 15.44 10.08 14.47
CA GLY A 260 16.45 10.61 15.43
C GLY A 260 15.95 10.57 16.87
N HIS A 261 14.66 10.84 17.10
CA HIS A 261 14.07 10.72 18.43
C HIS A 261 14.13 9.28 18.96
N TYR A 262 13.72 8.29 18.15
CA TYR A 262 13.78 6.88 18.55
C TYR A 262 15.21 6.36 18.70
N ILE A 263 16.19 6.86 17.91
CA ILE A 263 17.61 6.54 18.10
C ILE A 263 18.09 7.02 19.49
N ARG A 264 17.77 8.25 19.87
CA ARG A 264 18.15 8.79 21.19
C ARG A 264 17.55 8.02 22.37
N GLN A 265 16.38 7.43 22.19
CA GLN A 265 15.74 6.60 23.20
C GLN A 265 16.20 5.14 23.20
N SER A 266 16.87 4.69 22.18
CA SER A 266 17.33 3.30 22.05
C SER A 266 18.52 3.00 22.94
N SER A 267 18.62 1.76 23.42
CA SER A 267 19.83 1.35 24.15
C SER A 267 21.04 1.30 23.23
N ILE A 268 22.20 1.58 23.78
CA ILE A 268 23.46 1.54 23.02
C ILE A 268 23.72 0.16 22.45
N GLU A 269 23.43 -0.92 23.21
CA GLU A 269 23.59 -2.29 22.73
C GLU A 269 22.79 -2.57 21.46
N ARG A 270 21.56 -2.08 21.41
CA ARG A 270 20.69 -2.21 20.21
C ARG A 270 21.27 -1.44 19.03
N LEU A 271 21.70 -0.21 19.26
CA LEU A 271 22.29 0.62 18.21
C LEU A 271 23.58 0.02 17.67
N VAL A 272 24.43 -0.55 18.53
CA VAL A 272 25.64 -1.29 18.14
C VAL A 272 25.26 -2.45 17.24
N GLY A 273 24.24 -3.24 17.60
CA GLY A 273 23.77 -4.36 16.80
C GLY A 273 23.28 -3.96 15.41
N LEU A 274 22.67 -2.77 15.29
CA LEU A 274 22.20 -2.22 14.00
C LEU A 274 23.34 -1.59 13.18
N ALA A 275 24.35 -0.99 13.85
CA ALA A 275 25.48 -0.34 13.20
C ALA A 275 26.49 -1.34 12.60
N ILE A 276 26.71 -2.48 13.24
CA ILE A 276 27.68 -3.49 12.79
C ILE A 276 27.47 -3.92 11.34
N PRO A 277 26.28 -4.36 10.89
CA PRO A 277 26.06 -4.76 9.50
C PRO A 277 26.32 -3.63 8.51
N TYR A 278 25.98 -2.40 8.86
CA TYR A 278 26.28 -1.24 8.03
C TYR A 278 27.79 -1.00 7.92
N LEU A 279 28.52 -0.98 9.04
CA LEU A 279 29.97 -0.79 9.06
C LEU A 279 30.71 -1.93 8.34
N GLN A 280 30.18 -3.15 8.35
CA GLN A 280 30.69 -4.26 7.54
C GLN A 280 30.49 -4.01 6.04
N SER A 281 29.32 -3.55 5.64
CA SER A 281 29.02 -3.26 4.23
C SER A 281 29.88 -2.14 3.65
N GLU A 282 30.26 -1.18 4.49
CA GLU A 282 31.15 -0.06 4.12
C GLU A 282 32.64 -0.41 4.26
N GLY A 283 32.96 -1.61 4.75
CA GLY A 283 34.34 -2.10 4.86
C GLY A 283 35.12 -1.62 6.09
N TYR A 284 34.44 -1.01 7.06
CA TYR A 284 35.08 -0.60 8.33
C TYR A 284 35.24 -1.75 9.31
N LEU A 285 34.46 -2.80 9.18
CA LEU A 285 34.54 -4.02 9.98
C LEU A 285 34.71 -5.25 9.09
N GLN A 286 35.40 -6.26 9.61
CA GLN A 286 35.51 -7.56 8.97
C GLN A 286 34.21 -8.39 9.17
N GLU A 287 34.07 -9.47 8.42
CA GLU A 287 32.91 -10.37 8.53
C GLU A 287 32.82 -10.99 9.94
N GLU A 288 33.97 -11.36 10.54
CA GLU A 288 34.07 -11.85 11.92
C GLU A 288 34.34 -10.67 12.87
N VAL A 289 33.32 -10.32 13.67
CA VAL A 289 33.36 -9.20 14.61
C VAL A 289 33.90 -9.65 15.97
N THR A 290 35.00 -9.06 16.40
CA THR A 290 35.61 -9.35 17.71
C THR A 290 34.96 -8.52 18.85
N GLU A 291 35.26 -8.89 20.10
CA GLU A 291 34.83 -8.09 21.26
C GLU A 291 35.47 -6.67 21.28
N ALA A 292 36.68 -6.53 20.73
CA ALA A 292 37.33 -5.22 20.59
C ALA A 292 36.56 -4.34 19.57
N ASP A 293 36.11 -4.94 18.45
CA ASP A 293 35.29 -4.23 17.45
C ASP A 293 33.97 -3.76 18.07
N LYS A 294 33.29 -4.61 18.84
CA LYS A 294 32.04 -4.23 19.53
C LYS A 294 32.26 -3.08 20.52
N GLN A 295 33.35 -3.11 21.27
CA GLN A 295 33.71 -2.02 22.18
C GLN A 295 33.95 -0.72 21.41
N TRP A 296 34.66 -0.79 20.31
CA TRP A 296 34.92 0.35 19.44
C TRP A 296 33.62 0.94 18.86
N VAL A 297 32.74 0.09 18.31
CA VAL A 297 31.42 0.53 17.82
C VAL A 297 30.59 1.12 18.97
N THR A 298 30.69 0.57 20.17
CA THR A 298 30.01 1.11 21.36
C THR A 298 30.41 2.55 21.63
N LEU A 299 31.70 2.84 21.60
CA LEU A 299 32.23 4.21 21.80
C LEU A 299 31.74 5.15 20.68
N ILE A 300 31.76 4.70 19.42
CA ILE A 300 31.21 5.47 18.30
C ILE A 300 29.73 5.80 18.55
N MET A 301 28.93 4.79 18.91
CA MET A 301 27.48 4.99 19.13
C MET A 301 27.21 5.93 20.31
N GLN A 302 27.98 5.83 21.39
CA GLN A 302 27.88 6.76 22.52
C GLN A 302 28.20 8.22 22.13
N ALA A 303 29.16 8.40 21.22
CA ALA A 303 29.53 9.73 20.72
C ALA A 303 28.51 10.32 19.72
N LEU A 304 27.84 9.46 18.93
CA LEU A 304 27.02 9.89 17.81
C LEU A 304 25.51 9.80 18.06
N GLN A 305 25.03 9.09 19.07
CA GLN A 305 23.59 8.85 19.32
C GLN A 305 22.75 10.13 19.30
N GLU A 306 23.26 11.22 19.84
CA GLU A 306 22.54 12.52 19.88
C GLU A 306 22.62 13.29 18.54
N LYS A 307 23.50 12.89 17.63
CA LYS A 307 23.82 13.63 16.41
C LYS A 307 23.23 13.03 15.15
N ILE A 308 23.01 11.69 15.13
CA ILE A 308 22.54 10.96 13.95
C ILE A 308 21.02 10.88 13.92
N HIS A 309 20.46 10.87 12.72
CA HIS A 309 19.04 10.69 12.46
C HIS A 309 18.72 9.32 11.85
N THR A 310 19.70 8.67 11.23
CA THR A 310 19.63 7.28 10.77
C THR A 310 20.89 6.53 11.20
N ILE A 311 20.85 5.21 11.25
CA ILE A 311 22.04 4.42 11.56
C ILE A 311 23.16 4.66 10.54
N ASN A 312 22.79 4.83 9.27
CA ASN A 312 23.73 5.02 8.19
C ASN A 312 24.46 6.38 8.24
N ASP A 313 23.92 7.36 8.98
CA ASP A 313 24.58 8.66 9.17
C ASP A 313 25.97 8.51 9.86
N ILE A 314 26.20 7.37 10.54
CA ILE A 314 27.51 7.04 11.10
C ILE A 314 28.62 7.17 10.05
N GLY A 315 28.32 6.80 8.79
CA GLY A 315 29.28 6.86 7.68
C GLY A 315 29.89 8.25 7.46
N GLU A 316 29.11 9.31 7.69
CA GLU A 316 29.58 10.69 7.56
C GLU A 316 30.65 11.05 8.62
N PHE A 317 30.59 10.39 9.77
CA PHE A 317 31.51 10.63 10.90
C PHE A 317 32.68 9.65 10.93
N MET A 318 32.64 8.56 10.16
CA MET A 318 33.69 7.53 10.19
C MET A 318 35.12 8.07 9.96
N PRO A 319 35.36 9.08 9.11
CA PRO A 319 36.70 9.65 8.97
C PRO A 319 37.31 10.18 10.29
N LEU A 320 36.47 10.56 11.27
CA LEU A 320 36.91 11.00 12.59
C LEU A 320 37.42 9.85 13.48
N PHE A 321 37.03 8.61 13.19
CA PHE A 321 37.32 7.44 14.02
C PHE A 321 38.35 6.49 13.40
N VAL A 322 38.64 6.59 12.10
CA VAL A 322 39.60 5.74 11.38
C VAL A 322 40.79 6.47 10.82
N GLY A 323 40.78 7.81 10.82
CA GLY A 323 41.89 8.64 10.32
C GLY A 323 43.01 8.77 11.33
N GLU A 324 44.26 8.77 10.86
CA GLU A 324 45.42 9.11 11.69
C GLU A 324 45.60 10.63 11.84
N ASP A 325 45.09 11.39 10.83
CA ASP A 325 45.18 12.87 10.81
C ASP A 325 43.78 13.44 10.50
N ILE A 326 43.30 14.34 11.34
CA ILE A 326 42.08 15.11 11.09
C ILE A 326 42.45 16.37 10.30
N THR A 327 42.01 16.44 9.04
CA THR A 327 42.14 17.67 8.24
C THR A 327 40.88 18.52 8.45
N ILE A 328 41.09 19.71 9.02
CA ILE A 328 40.05 20.71 9.22
C ILE A 328 39.95 21.56 7.95
N GLU A 329 38.88 21.36 7.16
CA GLU A 329 38.71 22.10 5.89
C GLU A 329 38.06 23.47 6.09
N ASP A 330 37.29 23.64 7.16
CA ASP A 330 36.62 24.89 7.49
C ASP A 330 37.56 25.91 8.13
N ASP A 331 37.65 27.09 7.53
CA ASP A 331 38.52 28.15 8.02
C ASP A 331 38.06 28.75 9.35
N GLU A 332 36.73 28.83 9.60
CA GLU A 332 36.18 29.26 10.89
C GLU A 332 36.54 28.26 12.00
N ALA A 333 36.39 26.95 11.72
CA ALA A 333 36.79 25.90 12.66
C ALA A 333 38.30 25.93 12.96
N ARG A 334 39.16 26.25 11.96
CA ARG A 334 40.60 26.43 12.15
C ARG A 334 40.90 27.60 13.06
N GLU A 335 40.21 28.75 12.89
CA GLU A 335 40.37 29.93 13.73
C GLU A 335 39.97 29.62 15.19
N VAL A 336 38.84 28.95 15.39
CA VAL A 336 38.42 28.56 16.74
C VAL A 336 39.41 27.62 17.42
N LEU A 337 39.92 26.62 16.68
CA LEU A 337 40.89 25.65 17.23
C LEU A 337 42.28 26.24 17.43
N ALA A 338 42.63 27.33 16.76
CA ALA A 338 43.85 28.05 16.94
C ALA A 338 43.82 29.00 18.16
N ASP A 339 42.67 29.21 18.78
CA ASP A 339 42.53 30.03 19.98
C ASP A 339 43.29 29.38 21.15
N PRO A 340 44.20 30.12 21.83
CA PRO A 340 45.01 29.60 22.92
C PRO A 340 44.19 29.03 24.10
N ASP A 341 42.95 29.43 24.26
CA ASP A 341 42.07 28.99 25.33
C ASP A 341 41.32 27.67 25.05
N VAL A 342 41.30 27.24 23.77
CA VAL A 342 40.62 25.98 23.37
C VAL A 342 41.17 24.72 24.05
N PRO A 343 42.49 24.53 24.23
CA PRO A 343 43.02 23.39 24.96
C PRO A 343 42.53 23.32 26.42
N THR A 344 42.15 24.44 27.00
CA THR A 344 41.63 24.51 28.38
C THR A 344 40.17 24.12 28.46
N VAL A 345 39.41 24.22 27.36
CA VAL A 345 37.99 23.89 27.28
C VAL A 345 37.79 22.44 26.88
N ILE A 346 38.70 21.84 26.09
CA ILE A 346 38.62 20.47 25.57
C ILE A 346 39.21 19.44 26.54
N ASN A 347 40.06 19.84 27.51
CA ASN A 347 40.54 18.97 28.59
C ASN A 347 39.63 19.04 29.83
#